data_633fbca184e8c9572730f5b4cf306c50
#
_entry.id   633fbca184e8c9572730f5b4cf306c50
#
_cell.length_a   1.000
_cell.length_b   1.000
_cell.length_c   1.000
_cell.angle_alpha   90.00
_cell.angle_beta   90.00
_cell.angle_gamma   90.00
#
_symmetry.space_group_name_H-M   'P 1'
#
loop_
_entity.id
_entity.type
_entity.pdbx_description
1 polymer ?
#
loop_
_entity_poly.entity_id
_entity_poly.type
_entity_poly.pdbx_seq_one_letter_code
_entity_poly.pdbx_strand_id
1 'polypeptide(L)'
;MEQYQKAARLLDRIERELNSLGLWQAHQPPVQALESQQPFAVDTLEFHQWLQFVMIPRMWALIDGHQPLPESIAVSPMAAQTYRNELEQHEQLIALIREFDVLLSGTDPLQDDV
;
A
#
# COMPACT_ATOMS: atom_id res chain seq x y z
N MET A 1 10.65 19.30 0.08
CA MET A 1 9.39 18.72 -0.20
C MET A 1 8.93 17.77 0.85
N GLU A 2 8.19 18.33 1.76
CA GLU A 2 7.72 17.59 2.92
C GLU A 2 6.90 16.36 2.56
N GLN A 3 6.06 16.46 1.53
CA GLN A 3 5.20 15.33 1.16
C GLN A 3 6.01 14.14 0.70
N TYR A 4 7.07 14.38 -0.08
CA TYR A 4 7.94 13.28 -0.51
C TYR A 4 8.63 12.61 0.67
N GLN A 5 9.09 13.41 1.62
CA GLN A 5 9.76 12.88 2.81
C GLN A 5 8.79 12.06 3.67
N LYS A 6 7.57 12.56 3.84
CA LYS A 6 6.56 11.85 4.63
C LYS A 6 6.13 10.56 3.94
N ALA A 7 5.94 10.62 2.61
CA ALA A 7 5.59 9.42 1.85
C ALA A 7 6.70 8.37 1.93
N ALA A 8 7.96 8.80 1.80
CA ALA A 8 9.10 7.89 1.87
C ALA A 8 9.16 7.19 3.23
N ARG A 9 8.94 7.92 4.32
CA ARG A 9 8.94 7.33 5.65
C ARG A 9 7.83 6.31 5.83
N LEU A 10 6.64 6.60 5.30
CA LEU A 10 5.52 5.66 5.40
C LEU A 10 5.78 4.42 4.56
N LEU A 11 6.33 4.57 3.36
CA LEU A 11 6.68 3.42 2.52
C LEU A 11 7.69 2.51 3.24
N ASP A 12 8.68 3.11 3.89
CA ASP A 12 9.68 2.39 4.66
C ASP A 12 9.03 1.61 5.82
N ARG A 13 8.12 2.26 6.52
CA ARG A 13 7.43 1.64 7.65
C ARG A 13 6.49 0.52 7.18
N ILE A 14 5.83 0.71 6.06
CA ILE A 14 4.97 -0.33 5.47
C ILE A 14 5.81 -1.55 5.12
N GLU A 15 6.97 -1.34 4.49
CA GLU A 15 7.87 -2.44 4.16
C GLU A 15 8.32 -3.18 5.42
N ARG A 16 8.70 -2.45 6.46
CA ARG A 16 9.13 -3.07 7.72
C ARG A 16 8.00 -3.87 8.36
N GLU A 17 6.79 -3.37 8.28
CA GLU A 17 5.64 -4.08 8.84
C GLU A 17 5.35 -5.34 8.04
N LEU A 18 5.45 -5.29 6.73
CA LEU A 18 5.30 -6.48 5.89
C LEU A 18 6.35 -7.54 6.24
N ASN A 19 7.58 -7.11 6.48
CA ASN A 19 8.63 -8.02 6.93
C ASN A 19 8.32 -8.63 8.29
N SER A 20 7.85 -7.80 9.21
CA SER A 20 7.50 -8.24 10.55
C SER A 20 6.38 -9.29 10.55
N LEU A 21 5.43 -9.14 9.62
CA LEU A 21 4.32 -10.07 9.49
C LEU A 21 4.66 -11.33 8.69
N GLY A 22 5.89 -11.40 8.14
CA GLY A 22 6.28 -12.53 7.31
C GLY A 22 5.67 -12.51 5.92
N LEU A 23 5.20 -11.34 5.47
CA LEU A 23 4.53 -11.20 4.18
C LEU A 23 5.47 -10.72 3.07
N TRP A 24 6.63 -10.16 3.42
CA TRP A 24 7.60 -9.68 2.44
C TRP A 24 8.28 -10.87 1.77
N GLN A 25 8.24 -10.93 0.44
CA GLN A 25 8.72 -12.08 -0.31
C GLN A 25 10.10 -11.80 -0.92
N ALA A 26 10.93 -12.85 -0.98
CA ALA A 26 12.27 -12.76 -1.55
C ALA A 26 12.26 -12.81 -3.08
N HIS A 27 11.20 -13.38 -3.66
CA HIS A 27 11.14 -13.58 -5.12
C HIS A 27 9.88 -12.95 -5.70
N GLN A 28 10.04 -12.34 -6.87
CA GLN A 28 8.96 -11.70 -7.57
C GLN A 28 7.99 -12.75 -8.12
N PRO A 29 6.67 -12.46 -8.15
CA PRO A 29 5.70 -13.32 -8.82
C PRO A 29 5.98 -13.39 -10.31
N PRO A 30 5.39 -14.35 -11.05
CA PRO A 30 5.54 -14.39 -12.49
C PRO A 30 5.13 -13.07 -13.15
N VAL A 31 5.81 -12.70 -14.24
CA VAL A 31 5.55 -11.44 -14.94
C VAL A 31 4.09 -11.32 -15.34
N GLN A 32 3.47 -12.42 -15.76
CA GLN A 32 2.07 -12.42 -16.15
C GLN A 32 1.14 -11.99 -15.02
N ALA A 33 1.47 -12.35 -13.78
CA ALA A 33 0.67 -11.94 -12.63
C ALA A 33 0.75 -10.44 -12.39
N LEU A 34 1.86 -9.80 -12.76
CA LEU A 34 2.05 -8.36 -12.60
C LEU A 34 1.39 -7.56 -13.71
N GLU A 35 0.92 -8.21 -14.77
CA GLU A 35 0.31 -7.55 -15.91
C GLU A 35 -1.21 -7.42 -15.79
N SER A 36 -1.78 -7.77 -14.64
CA SER A 36 -3.22 -7.68 -14.43
C SER A 36 -3.73 -6.25 -14.61
N GLN A 37 -4.90 -6.12 -15.22
CA GLN A 37 -5.59 -4.85 -15.37
C GLN A 37 -6.70 -4.65 -14.36
N GLN A 38 -6.90 -5.62 -13.46
CA GLN A 38 -7.89 -5.51 -12.41
C GLN A 38 -7.36 -4.62 -11.28
N PRO A 39 -8.25 -3.89 -10.58
CA PRO A 39 -7.80 -3.11 -9.43
C PRO A 39 -7.07 -3.99 -8.42
N PHE A 40 -5.93 -3.51 -7.93
CA PHE A 40 -5.07 -4.23 -6.99
C PHE A 40 -4.59 -5.58 -7.50
N ALA A 41 -4.68 -5.83 -8.83
CA ALA A 41 -4.33 -7.11 -9.43
C ALA A 41 -5.01 -8.28 -8.69
N VAL A 42 -6.27 -8.07 -8.27
CA VAL A 42 -6.98 -8.98 -7.36
C VAL A 42 -7.14 -10.38 -7.93
N ASP A 43 -7.11 -10.50 -9.26
CA ASP A 43 -7.27 -11.79 -9.95
C ASP A 43 -5.97 -12.60 -10.02
N THR A 44 -4.81 -11.98 -9.78
CA THR A 44 -3.52 -12.64 -9.97
C THR A 44 -2.56 -12.52 -8.80
N LEU A 45 -2.77 -11.56 -7.90
CA LEU A 45 -1.86 -11.31 -6.78
C LEU A 45 -2.61 -11.29 -5.45
N GLU A 46 -1.93 -11.74 -4.40
CA GLU A 46 -2.38 -11.47 -3.05
C GLU A 46 -2.19 -9.98 -2.77
N PHE A 47 -2.96 -9.42 -1.82
CA PHE A 47 -2.88 -8.00 -1.54
C PHE A 47 -1.45 -7.57 -1.13
N HIS A 48 -0.79 -8.36 -0.27
CA HIS A 48 0.57 -8.02 0.16
C HIS A 48 1.58 -8.07 -0.99
N GLN A 49 1.32 -8.92 -2.00
CA GLN A 49 2.16 -8.96 -3.19
C GLN A 49 1.97 -7.69 -4.01
N TRP A 50 0.73 -7.23 -4.15
CA TRP A 50 0.45 -5.98 -4.84
C TRP A 50 1.15 -4.82 -4.15
N LEU A 51 1.10 -4.75 -2.81
CA LEU A 51 1.81 -3.71 -2.06
C LEU A 51 3.30 -3.74 -2.38
N GLN A 52 3.91 -4.91 -2.29
CA GLN A 52 5.37 -5.07 -2.41
C GLN A 52 5.89 -4.86 -3.83
N PHE A 53 5.19 -5.41 -4.82
CA PHE A 53 5.71 -5.46 -6.18
C PHE A 53 5.09 -4.44 -7.12
N VAL A 54 4.01 -3.80 -6.74
CA VAL A 54 3.35 -2.80 -7.58
C VAL A 54 3.32 -1.43 -6.91
N MET A 55 2.66 -1.29 -5.76
CA MET A 55 2.44 0.01 -5.14
C MET A 55 3.75 0.65 -4.67
N ILE A 56 4.51 -0.07 -3.86
CA ILE A 56 5.73 0.50 -3.25
C ILE A 56 6.74 0.89 -4.33
N PRO A 57 7.06 0.03 -5.31
CA PRO A 57 8.00 0.45 -6.35
C PRO A 57 7.51 1.63 -7.18
N ARG A 58 6.21 1.68 -7.48
CA ARG A 58 5.64 2.79 -8.25
C ARG A 58 5.78 4.11 -7.50
N MET A 59 5.50 4.10 -6.20
CA MET A 59 5.61 5.30 -5.38
C MET A 59 7.05 5.77 -5.27
N TRP A 60 8.00 4.84 -5.08
CA TRP A 60 9.42 5.19 -5.04
C TRP A 60 9.89 5.80 -6.36
N ALA A 61 9.41 5.27 -7.48
CA ALA A 61 9.77 5.82 -8.81
C ALA A 61 9.29 7.27 -8.94
N LEU A 62 8.09 7.57 -8.44
CA LEU A 62 7.56 8.94 -8.47
C LEU A 62 8.37 9.86 -7.58
N ILE A 63 8.73 9.40 -6.38
CA ILE A 63 9.53 10.18 -5.44
C ILE A 63 10.91 10.47 -6.02
N ASP A 64 11.59 9.43 -6.51
CA ASP A 64 12.94 9.56 -7.05
C ASP A 64 12.97 10.44 -8.31
N GLY A 65 11.91 10.42 -9.11
CA GLY A 65 11.81 11.23 -10.31
C GLY A 65 11.21 12.61 -10.09
N HIS A 66 10.91 12.97 -8.83
CA HIS A 66 10.24 14.23 -8.50
C HIS A 66 8.95 14.44 -9.26
N GLN A 67 8.22 13.33 -9.50
CA GLN A 67 6.93 13.37 -10.20
C GLN A 67 5.81 13.58 -9.19
N PRO A 68 4.68 14.15 -9.62
CA PRO A 68 3.54 14.33 -8.71
C PRO A 68 3.05 12.99 -8.17
N LEU A 69 2.79 12.93 -6.86
CA LEU A 69 2.19 11.75 -6.24
C LEU A 69 0.69 11.74 -6.53
N PRO A 70 0.07 10.55 -6.58
CA PRO A 70 -1.38 10.47 -6.78
C PRO A 70 -2.11 11.24 -5.68
N GLU A 71 -3.17 11.94 -6.04
CA GLU A 71 -3.97 12.73 -5.11
C GLU A 71 -5.28 12.05 -4.76
N SER A 72 -5.58 10.93 -5.39
CA SER A 72 -6.83 10.23 -5.19
C SER A 72 -6.56 8.75 -5.06
N ILE A 73 -6.21 8.33 -3.84
CA ILE A 73 -5.96 6.92 -3.56
C ILE A 73 -6.78 6.49 -2.35
N ALA A 74 -7.15 5.21 -2.34
CA ALA A 74 -7.87 4.60 -1.22
C ALA A 74 -7.47 3.13 -1.14
N VAL A 75 -6.32 2.86 -0.53
CA VAL A 75 -5.77 1.50 -0.43
C VAL A 75 -6.22 0.83 0.87
N SER A 76 -6.40 1.61 1.94
CA SER A 76 -6.74 1.04 3.24
C SER A 76 -8.08 0.29 3.28
N PRO A 77 -9.14 0.68 2.52
CA PRO A 77 -10.35 -0.13 2.50
C PRO A 77 -10.09 -1.55 1.98
N MET A 78 -9.23 -1.69 0.96
CA MET A 78 -8.87 -3.02 0.46
C MET A 78 -8.09 -3.80 1.50
N ALA A 79 -7.20 -3.14 2.24
CA ALA A 79 -6.45 -3.78 3.32
C ALA A 79 -7.41 -4.28 4.39
N ALA A 80 -8.34 -3.45 4.82
CA ALA A 80 -9.32 -3.83 5.85
C ALA A 80 -10.19 -5.00 5.39
N GLN A 81 -10.59 -5.00 4.13
CA GLN A 81 -11.38 -6.07 3.57
C GLN A 81 -10.59 -7.38 3.50
N THR A 82 -9.34 -7.29 3.07
CA THR A 82 -8.47 -8.47 2.93
C THR A 82 -8.24 -9.15 4.28
N TYR A 83 -8.02 -8.35 5.31
CA TYR A 83 -7.65 -8.85 6.64
C TYR A 83 -8.81 -8.82 7.63
N ARG A 84 -10.06 -8.78 7.15
CA ARG A 84 -11.24 -8.61 8.02
C ARG A 84 -11.38 -9.68 9.09
N ASN A 85 -10.84 -10.87 8.86
CA ASN A 85 -10.91 -11.96 9.83
C ASN A 85 -9.66 -12.03 10.71
N GLU A 86 -8.69 -11.14 10.51
CA GLU A 86 -7.43 -11.12 11.23
C GLU A 86 -7.00 -9.68 11.52
N LEU A 87 -7.95 -8.83 11.90
CA LEU A 87 -7.71 -7.40 12.07
C LEU A 87 -6.65 -7.10 13.12
N GLU A 88 -6.67 -7.83 14.24
CA GLU A 88 -5.71 -7.59 15.30
C GLU A 88 -4.27 -7.81 14.85
N GLN A 89 -4.06 -8.85 14.05
CA GLN A 89 -2.71 -9.19 13.57
C GLN A 89 -2.20 -8.19 12.55
N HIS A 90 -3.11 -7.52 11.82
CA HIS A 90 -2.75 -6.62 10.74
C HIS A 90 -3.08 -5.16 11.03
N GLU A 91 -3.40 -4.86 12.28
CA GLU A 91 -3.82 -3.52 12.69
C GLU A 91 -2.80 -2.46 12.35
N GLN A 92 -1.51 -2.73 12.62
CA GLN A 92 -0.46 -1.77 12.34
C GLN A 92 -0.28 -1.54 10.85
N LEU A 93 -0.35 -2.61 10.05
CA LEU A 93 -0.24 -2.48 8.60
C LEU A 93 -1.38 -1.63 8.04
N ILE A 94 -2.61 -1.91 8.48
CA ILE A 94 -3.78 -1.15 8.03
C ILE A 94 -3.64 0.31 8.43
N ALA A 95 -3.18 0.58 9.66
CA ALA A 95 -2.98 1.95 10.13
C ALA A 95 -1.97 2.71 9.29
N LEU A 96 -0.86 2.07 8.92
CA LEU A 96 0.16 2.70 8.10
C LEU A 96 -0.34 3.01 6.70
N ILE A 97 -1.08 2.08 6.11
CA ILE A 97 -1.67 2.28 4.78
C ILE A 97 -2.69 3.41 4.83
N ARG A 98 -3.48 3.46 5.91
CA ARG A 98 -4.46 4.51 6.12
C ARG A 98 -3.80 5.87 6.22
N GLU A 99 -2.69 5.98 6.95
CA GLU A 99 -1.92 7.21 7.01
C GLU A 99 -1.41 7.64 5.63
N PHE A 100 -1.01 6.68 4.82
CA PHE A 100 -0.55 6.94 3.47
C PHE A 100 -1.68 7.48 2.60
N ASP A 101 -2.88 6.89 2.70
CA ASP A 101 -4.05 7.39 1.98
C ASP A 101 -4.35 8.84 2.37
N VAL A 102 -4.35 9.13 3.68
CA VAL A 102 -4.62 10.48 4.17
C VAL A 102 -3.57 11.46 3.68
N LEU A 103 -2.30 11.07 3.71
CA LEU A 103 -1.22 11.94 3.25
C LEU A 103 -1.40 12.36 1.79
N LEU A 104 -1.77 11.41 0.93
CA LEU A 104 -1.85 11.69 -0.50
C LEU A 104 -3.19 12.25 -0.93
N SER A 105 -4.29 11.77 -0.38
CA SER A 105 -5.63 12.19 -0.82
C SER A 105 -6.25 13.28 0.05
N GLY A 106 -5.72 13.48 1.25
CA GLY A 106 -6.25 14.47 2.18
C GLY A 106 -7.49 14.01 2.93
N THR A 107 -7.97 12.81 2.67
CA THR A 107 -9.15 12.27 3.35
C THR A 107 -8.87 10.85 3.82
N ASP A 108 -9.59 10.43 4.86
CA ASP A 108 -9.47 9.09 5.43
C ASP A 108 -10.58 8.22 4.86
N PRO A 109 -10.25 7.25 3.96
CA PRO A 109 -11.27 6.42 3.34
C PRO A 109 -11.94 5.44 4.29
N LEU A 110 -11.39 5.25 5.50
CA LEU A 110 -11.99 4.40 6.51
C LEU A 110 -12.73 5.20 7.58
N GLN A 111 -12.79 6.52 7.45
CA GLN A 111 -13.48 7.34 8.42
C GLN A 111 -14.99 7.17 8.27
N ASP A 112 -15.65 6.88 9.39
CA ASP A 112 -17.10 6.78 9.45
C ASP A 112 -17.69 8.18 9.49
N ASP A 113 -18.45 8.55 8.48
CA ASP A 113 -19.20 9.81 8.45
C ASP A 113 -20.55 9.60 9.12
N VAL A 114 -20.54 9.67 10.42
CA VAL A 114 -21.80 9.55 11.19
C VAL A 114 -22.32 10.90 11.57
#